data_5da3df6e502bab83be281955597bedf2
#
_entry.id   5da3df6e502bab83be281955597bedf2
#
_cell.length_a   1.000
_cell.length_b   1.000
_cell.length_c   1.000
_cell.angle_alpha   90.00
_cell.angle_beta   90.00
_cell.angle_gamma   90.00
#
_symmetry.space_group_name_H-M   'P 1'
#
loop_
_entity.id
_entity.type
_entity.pdbx_description
1 polymer ?
#
loop_
_entity_poly.entity_id
_entity_poly.type
_entity_poly.pdbx_seq_one_letter_code
_entity_poly.pdbx_strand_id
1 'polypeptide(L)'
;MSTLSQAVSSHSISSVQEQSVFTLRNATELSGRILLASLFLLSGLGKITAYAATAGYMASVGVPGALLPLVIVTELLCSLTIILGWQTRAASLLLAAFTLVTGALFHNNFADQLQMVMFLKNVSIAGALLMLAANGAGRLSLDSLRAKGD
;
A
#
# COMPACT_ATOMS: atom_id res chain seq x y z
N MET A 1 47.56 -0.59 26.49
CA MET A 1 46.65 0.55 26.16
C MET A 1 46.03 0.48 24.76
N SER A 2 46.52 -0.32 23.82
CA SER A 2 46.00 -0.38 22.44
C SER A 2 44.70 -1.17 22.26
N THR A 3 44.47 -2.23 23.02
CA THR A 3 43.33 -3.13 22.91
C THR A 3 41.99 -2.51 23.38
N LEU A 4 42.00 -1.67 24.39
CA LEU A 4 40.81 -0.96 24.88
C LEU A 4 40.38 0.14 23.88
N SER A 5 41.29 0.85 23.25
CA SER A 5 40.99 1.87 22.27
C SER A 5 40.37 1.27 20.99
N GLN A 6 40.86 0.10 20.56
CA GLN A 6 40.27 -0.62 19.40
C GLN A 6 38.89 -1.17 19.71
N ALA A 7 38.64 -1.70 20.91
CA ALA A 7 37.33 -2.19 21.30
C ALA A 7 36.28 -1.07 21.40
N VAL A 8 36.64 0.11 21.92
CA VAL A 8 35.78 1.29 21.97
C VAL A 8 35.46 1.82 20.56
N SER A 9 36.45 1.85 19.68
CA SER A 9 36.27 2.31 18.28
C SER A 9 35.36 1.35 17.50
N SER A 10 35.55 0.04 17.64
CA SER A 10 34.68 -0.94 16.94
C SER A 10 33.24 -0.91 17.45
N HIS A 11 33.02 -0.69 18.73
CA HIS A 11 31.67 -0.59 19.31
C HIS A 11 30.95 0.68 18.86
N SER A 12 31.64 1.80 18.74
CA SER A 12 31.04 3.05 18.23
C SER A 12 30.73 2.98 16.74
N ILE A 13 31.57 2.32 15.94
CA ILE A 13 31.31 2.13 14.50
C ILE A 13 30.09 1.21 14.28
N SER A 14 29.98 0.11 15.03
CA SER A 14 28.84 -0.80 14.91
C SER A 14 27.51 -0.13 15.30
N SER A 15 27.50 0.67 16.37
CA SER A 15 26.29 1.39 16.81
C SER A 15 25.83 2.44 15.80
N VAL A 16 26.73 3.19 15.18
CA VAL A 16 26.42 4.16 14.11
C VAL A 16 25.87 3.44 12.87
N GLN A 17 26.45 2.30 12.52
CA GLN A 17 26.01 1.50 11.36
C GLN A 17 24.62 0.89 11.60
N GLU A 18 24.34 0.35 12.76
CA GLU A 18 23.02 -0.14 13.17
C GLU A 18 21.96 0.96 13.12
N GLN A 19 22.30 2.15 13.60
CA GLN A 19 21.40 3.30 13.62
C GLN A 19 21.07 3.82 12.23
N SER A 20 22.05 3.82 11.30
CA SER A 20 21.84 4.23 9.91
C SER A 20 20.99 3.22 9.13
N VAL A 21 21.24 1.92 9.27
CA VAL A 21 20.43 0.85 8.66
C VAL A 21 18.99 0.91 9.17
N PHE A 22 18.82 1.14 10.47
CA PHE A 22 17.51 1.30 11.10
C PHE A 22 16.73 2.49 10.52
N THR A 23 17.38 3.64 10.35
CA THR A 23 16.76 4.85 9.79
C THR A 23 16.36 4.66 8.33
N LEU A 24 17.23 4.06 7.51
CA LEU A 24 16.95 3.75 6.12
C LEU A 24 15.77 2.80 5.97
N ARG A 25 15.70 1.76 6.77
CA ARG A 25 14.57 0.81 6.75
C ARG A 25 13.26 1.50 7.06
N ASN A 26 13.19 2.31 8.11
CA ASN A 26 11.98 3.04 8.48
C ASN A 26 11.52 4.02 7.40
N ALA A 27 12.46 4.73 6.76
CA ALA A 27 12.17 5.64 5.66
C ALA A 27 11.65 4.89 4.42
N THR A 28 12.23 3.75 4.09
CA THR A 28 11.82 2.91 2.95
C THR A 28 10.41 2.34 3.19
N GLU A 29 10.13 1.82 4.39
CA GLU A 29 8.80 1.29 4.77
C GLU A 29 7.72 2.38 4.67
N LEU A 30 7.99 3.59 5.18
CA LEU A 30 7.07 4.72 5.09
C LEU A 30 6.85 5.16 3.64
N SER A 31 7.93 5.33 2.87
CA SER A 31 7.85 5.77 1.47
C SER A 31 7.10 4.76 0.60
N GLY A 32 7.41 3.47 0.72
CA GLY A 32 6.72 2.41 -0.02
C GLY A 32 5.23 2.39 0.28
N ARG A 33 4.85 2.57 1.54
CA ARG A 33 3.47 2.64 2.00
C ARG A 33 2.72 3.84 1.41
N ILE A 34 3.34 5.03 1.43
CA ILE A 34 2.76 6.24 0.85
C ILE A 34 2.60 6.09 -0.67
N LEU A 35 3.63 5.63 -1.38
CA LEU A 35 3.59 5.43 -2.83
C LEU A 35 2.50 4.44 -3.23
N LEU A 36 2.40 3.31 -2.54
CA LEU A 36 1.39 2.29 -2.83
C LEU A 36 -0.03 2.80 -2.56
N ALA A 37 -0.24 3.48 -1.44
CA ALA A 37 -1.55 4.01 -1.07
C ALA A 37 -1.98 5.21 -1.93
N SER A 38 -1.04 6.04 -2.42
CA SER A 38 -1.34 7.19 -3.26
C SER A 38 -2.06 6.80 -4.56
N LEU A 39 -1.79 5.62 -5.11
CA LEU A 39 -2.49 5.10 -6.28
C LEU A 39 -4.01 5.02 -6.03
N PHE A 40 -4.42 4.44 -4.91
CA PHE A 40 -5.83 4.27 -4.56
C PHE A 40 -6.47 5.59 -4.13
N LEU A 41 -5.71 6.43 -3.40
CA LEU A 41 -6.18 7.75 -3.00
C LEU A 41 -6.53 8.60 -4.23
N LEU A 42 -5.62 8.70 -5.19
CA LEU A 42 -5.83 9.45 -6.43
C LEU A 42 -6.92 8.82 -7.30
N SER A 43 -7.00 7.48 -7.35
CA SER A 43 -8.05 6.74 -8.05
C SER A 43 -9.43 7.05 -7.47
N GLY A 44 -9.59 7.00 -6.16
CA GLY A 44 -10.85 7.32 -5.47
C GLY A 44 -11.28 8.77 -5.67
N LEU A 45 -10.35 9.73 -5.55
CA LEU A 45 -10.62 11.14 -5.83
C LEU A 45 -11.02 11.38 -7.29
N GLY A 46 -10.35 10.73 -8.24
CA GLY A 46 -10.69 10.80 -9.66
C GLY A 46 -12.11 10.28 -9.95
N LYS A 47 -12.54 9.22 -9.25
CA LYS A 47 -13.91 8.68 -9.39
C LYS A 47 -14.98 9.64 -8.86
N ILE A 48 -14.67 10.45 -7.86
CA ILE A 48 -15.60 11.48 -7.36
C ILE A 48 -15.80 12.53 -8.44
N THR A 49 -14.73 13.03 -9.06
CA THR A 49 -14.80 14.08 -10.07
C THR A 49 -15.41 13.60 -11.39
N ALA A 50 -15.21 12.33 -11.74
CA ALA A 50 -15.75 11.70 -12.96
C ALA A 50 -16.87 10.68 -12.65
N TYR A 51 -17.72 10.96 -11.66
CA TYR A 51 -18.67 9.98 -11.14
C TYR A 51 -19.58 9.37 -12.20
N ALA A 52 -20.26 10.20 -13.01
CA ALA A 52 -21.20 9.71 -14.04
C ALA A 52 -20.49 8.86 -15.11
N ALA A 53 -19.30 9.30 -15.55
CA ALA A 53 -18.51 8.57 -16.54
C ALA A 53 -18.02 7.21 -15.97
N THR A 54 -17.59 7.19 -14.71
CA THR A 54 -17.16 5.96 -14.03
C THR A 54 -18.32 4.98 -13.85
N ALA A 55 -19.49 5.47 -13.41
CA ALA A 55 -20.69 4.64 -13.24
C ALA A 55 -21.14 4.06 -14.61
N GLY A 56 -21.09 4.86 -15.67
CA GLY A 56 -21.37 4.41 -17.03
C GLY A 56 -20.39 3.34 -17.52
N TYR A 57 -19.10 3.51 -17.26
CA TYR A 57 -18.09 2.50 -17.60
C TYR A 57 -18.30 1.20 -16.82
N MET A 58 -18.60 1.28 -15.53
CA MET A 58 -18.94 0.09 -14.74
C MET A 58 -20.11 -0.68 -15.34
N ALA A 59 -21.18 0.05 -15.71
CA ALA A 59 -22.35 -0.56 -16.33
C ALA A 59 -22.05 -1.23 -17.68
N SER A 60 -21.16 -0.65 -18.49
CA SER A 60 -20.75 -1.23 -19.78
C SER A 60 -20.03 -2.57 -19.69
N VAL A 61 -19.42 -2.87 -18.53
CA VAL A 61 -18.76 -4.15 -18.27
C VAL A 61 -19.60 -5.05 -17.34
N GLY A 62 -20.88 -4.73 -17.14
CA GLY A 62 -21.82 -5.54 -16.38
C GLY A 62 -21.73 -5.34 -14.84
N VAL A 63 -21.01 -4.32 -14.37
CA VAL A 63 -20.93 -3.99 -12.94
C VAL A 63 -21.91 -2.86 -12.61
N PRO A 64 -22.86 -3.05 -11.67
CA PRO A 64 -23.83 -2.01 -11.34
C PRO A 64 -23.15 -0.70 -10.89
N GLY A 65 -23.45 0.43 -11.55
CA GLY A 65 -22.92 1.74 -11.17
C GLY A 65 -23.29 2.18 -9.75
N ALA A 66 -24.37 1.62 -9.18
CA ALA A 66 -24.76 1.83 -7.78
C ALA A 66 -23.71 1.37 -6.76
N LEU A 67 -22.74 0.52 -7.16
CA LEU A 67 -21.61 0.10 -6.32
C LEU A 67 -20.49 1.14 -6.27
N LEU A 68 -20.51 2.16 -7.12
CA LEU A 68 -19.45 3.16 -7.20
C LEU A 68 -19.16 3.89 -5.86
N PRO A 69 -20.17 4.28 -5.04
CA PRO A 69 -19.87 4.85 -3.73
C PRO A 69 -19.08 3.91 -2.82
N LEU A 70 -19.39 2.61 -2.84
CA LEU A 70 -18.65 1.61 -2.05
C LEU A 70 -17.20 1.50 -2.54
N VAL A 71 -16.98 1.51 -3.86
CA VAL A 71 -15.65 1.52 -4.47
C VAL A 71 -14.84 2.73 -4.00
N ILE A 72 -15.41 3.94 -4.09
CA ILE A 72 -14.76 5.19 -3.67
C ILE A 72 -14.42 5.14 -2.19
N VAL A 73 -15.36 4.75 -1.33
CA VAL A 73 -15.14 4.66 0.12
C VAL A 73 -14.04 3.66 0.44
N THR A 74 -14.04 2.49 -0.20
CA THR A 74 -12.98 1.47 -0.01
C THR A 74 -11.60 2.03 -0.40
N GLU A 75 -11.47 2.64 -1.57
CA GLU A 75 -10.20 3.20 -2.02
C GLU A 75 -9.71 4.33 -1.10
N LEU A 76 -10.57 5.26 -0.72
CA LEU A 76 -10.19 6.42 0.11
C LEU A 76 -9.88 6.01 1.55
N LEU A 77 -10.75 5.25 2.21
CA LEU A 77 -10.54 4.86 3.60
C LEU A 77 -9.31 3.97 3.75
N CYS A 78 -9.19 2.93 2.91
CA CYS A 78 -8.05 2.03 3.02
C CYS A 78 -6.73 2.73 2.67
N SER A 79 -6.70 3.63 1.69
CA SER A 79 -5.49 4.38 1.38
C SER A 79 -5.08 5.32 2.51
N LEU A 80 -6.02 6.04 3.10
CA LEU A 80 -5.74 6.92 4.25
C LEU A 80 -5.26 6.12 5.47
N THR A 81 -5.88 5.00 5.78
CA THR A 81 -5.46 4.14 6.89
C THR A 81 -4.06 3.55 6.66
N ILE A 82 -3.73 3.16 5.43
CA ILE A 82 -2.39 2.70 5.05
C ILE A 82 -1.36 3.83 5.18
N ILE A 83 -1.66 5.04 4.71
CA ILE A 83 -0.75 6.20 4.85
C ILE A 83 -0.45 6.50 6.32
N LEU A 84 -1.49 6.55 7.15
CA LEU A 84 -1.35 6.79 8.59
C LEU A 84 -0.71 5.62 9.34
N GLY A 85 -0.72 4.43 8.75
CA GLY A 85 -0.26 3.20 9.40
C GLY A 85 -1.21 2.75 10.51
N TRP A 86 -2.52 2.84 10.28
CA TRP A 86 -3.55 2.41 11.21
C TRP A 86 -4.32 1.23 10.63
N GLN A 87 -4.41 0.14 11.40
CA GLN A 87 -5.04 -1.11 10.93
C GLN A 87 -4.49 -1.56 9.56
N THR A 88 -3.20 -1.33 9.35
CA THR A 88 -2.54 -1.45 8.04
C THR A 88 -2.70 -2.84 7.43
N ARG A 89 -2.64 -3.89 8.24
CA ARG A 89 -2.80 -5.27 7.78
C ARG A 89 -4.18 -5.51 7.19
N ALA A 90 -5.24 -5.09 7.89
CA ALA A 90 -6.61 -5.30 7.44
C ALA A 90 -6.92 -4.46 6.18
N ALA A 91 -6.51 -3.19 6.15
CA ALA A 91 -6.71 -2.31 5.00
C ALA A 91 -5.97 -2.84 3.76
N SER A 92 -4.75 -3.34 3.93
CA SER A 92 -3.96 -3.92 2.83
C SER A 92 -4.56 -5.20 2.29
N LEU A 93 -5.09 -6.09 3.15
CA LEU A 93 -5.80 -7.29 2.70
C LEU A 93 -7.07 -6.95 1.93
N LEU A 94 -7.85 -5.98 2.41
CA LEU A 94 -9.05 -5.53 1.73
C LEU A 94 -8.73 -4.93 0.36
N LEU A 95 -7.73 -4.06 0.25
CA LEU A 95 -7.32 -3.51 -1.05
C LEU A 95 -6.69 -4.55 -1.96
N ALA A 96 -5.98 -5.55 -1.45
CA ALA A 96 -5.44 -6.63 -2.26
C ALA A 96 -6.57 -7.44 -2.91
N ALA A 97 -7.57 -7.85 -2.12
CA ALA A 97 -8.75 -8.54 -2.63
C ALA A 97 -9.53 -7.68 -3.63
N PHE A 98 -9.78 -6.40 -3.27
CA PHE A 98 -10.44 -5.43 -4.15
C PHE A 98 -9.72 -5.28 -5.50
N THR A 99 -8.39 -5.16 -5.48
CA THR A 99 -7.56 -4.97 -6.68
C THR A 99 -7.59 -6.20 -7.59
N LEU A 100 -7.57 -7.42 -7.02
CA LEU A 100 -7.69 -8.65 -7.81
C LEU A 100 -9.08 -8.76 -8.45
N VAL A 101 -10.14 -8.47 -7.68
CA VAL A 101 -11.52 -8.51 -8.20
C VAL A 101 -11.70 -7.48 -9.32
N THR A 102 -11.27 -6.23 -9.12
CA THR A 102 -11.38 -5.20 -10.15
C THR A 102 -10.52 -5.52 -11.37
N GLY A 103 -9.31 -6.04 -11.20
CA GLY A 103 -8.48 -6.53 -12.28
C GLY A 103 -9.19 -7.60 -13.14
N ALA A 104 -9.81 -8.58 -12.49
CA ALA A 104 -10.54 -9.64 -13.18
C ALA A 104 -11.83 -9.16 -13.86
N LEU A 105 -12.53 -8.16 -13.30
CA LEU A 105 -13.78 -7.65 -13.88
C LEU A 105 -13.54 -6.68 -15.05
N PHE A 106 -12.54 -5.80 -14.93
CA PHE A 106 -12.34 -4.70 -15.87
C PHE A 106 -11.23 -4.97 -16.90
N HIS A 107 -10.38 -5.98 -16.69
CA HIS A 107 -9.22 -6.28 -17.53
C HIS A 107 -9.12 -7.78 -17.86
N ASN A 108 -10.19 -8.34 -18.43
CA ASN A 108 -10.30 -9.78 -18.72
C ASN A 108 -10.13 -10.15 -20.18
N ASN A 109 -9.96 -9.18 -21.08
CA ASN A 109 -9.69 -9.43 -22.50
C ASN A 109 -8.18 -9.62 -22.73
N PHE A 110 -7.67 -10.81 -22.50
CA PHE A 110 -6.23 -11.11 -22.65
C PHE A 110 -5.75 -11.18 -24.12
N ALA A 111 -6.63 -11.10 -25.10
CA ALA A 111 -6.26 -10.94 -26.49
C ALA A 111 -5.77 -9.50 -26.79
N ASP A 112 -6.18 -8.53 -25.98
CA ASP A 112 -5.70 -7.15 -26.02
C ASP A 112 -4.48 -7.01 -25.07
N GLN A 113 -3.33 -6.64 -25.65
CA GLN A 113 -2.09 -6.48 -24.89
C GLN A 113 -2.20 -5.43 -23.77
N LEU A 114 -2.94 -4.33 -23.98
CA LEU A 114 -3.14 -3.30 -22.97
C LEU A 114 -3.94 -3.85 -21.79
N GLN A 115 -5.02 -4.58 -22.06
CA GLN A 115 -5.84 -5.19 -21.02
C GLN A 115 -5.05 -6.23 -20.20
N MET A 116 -4.24 -7.05 -20.87
CA MET A 116 -3.35 -8.00 -20.20
C MET A 116 -2.35 -7.28 -19.28
N VAL A 117 -1.72 -6.20 -19.75
CA VAL A 117 -0.77 -5.42 -18.93
C VAL A 117 -1.49 -4.79 -17.73
N MET A 118 -2.71 -4.26 -17.91
CA MET A 118 -3.50 -3.69 -16.81
C MET A 118 -3.87 -4.75 -15.78
N PHE A 119 -4.25 -5.97 -16.20
CA PHE A 119 -4.48 -7.09 -15.30
C PHE A 119 -3.22 -7.44 -14.50
N LEU A 120 -2.08 -7.61 -15.16
CA LEU A 120 -0.81 -7.93 -14.49
C LEU A 120 -0.36 -6.84 -13.52
N LYS A 121 -0.62 -5.56 -13.82
CA LYS A 121 -0.41 -4.46 -12.88
C LYS A 121 -1.26 -4.63 -11.62
N ASN A 122 -2.54 -4.97 -11.74
CA ASN A 122 -3.40 -5.24 -10.58
C ASN A 122 -2.87 -6.43 -9.75
N VAL A 123 -2.42 -7.51 -10.39
CA VAL A 123 -1.80 -8.65 -9.71
C VAL A 123 -0.53 -8.22 -8.96
N SER A 124 0.33 -7.40 -9.57
CA SER A 124 1.56 -6.90 -8.95
C SER A 124 1.27 -5.99 -7.75
N ILE A 125 0.29 -5.10 -7.87
CA ILE A 125 -0.17 -4.21 -6.78
C ILE A 125 -0.74 -5.06 -5.63
N ALA A 126 -1.55 -6.07 -5.93
CA ALA A 126 -2.07 -6.98 -4.92
C ALA A 126 -0.94 -7.73 -4.21
N GLY A 127 0.09 -8.17 -4.92
CA GLY A 127 1.30 -8.77 -4.34
C GLY A 127 2.00 -7.83 -3.36
N ALA A 128 2.18 -6.55 -3.73
CA ALA A 128 2.77 -5.55 -2.84
C ALA A 128 1.89 -5.28 -1.60
N LEU A 129 0.57 -5.24 -1.76
CA LEU A 129 -0.38 -5.11 -0.64
C LEU A 129 -0.35 -6.33 0.30
N LEU A 130 -0.20 -7.54 -0.23
CA LEU A 130 -0.03 -8.75 0.58
C LEU A 130 1.28 -8.72 1.37
N MET A 131 2.38 -8.25 0.78
CA MET A 131 3.63 -8.04 1.50
C MET A 131 3.47 -7.01 2.63
N LEU A 132 2.74 -5.91 2.37
CA LEU A 132 2.44 -4.92 3.40
C LEU A 132 1.54 -5.50 4.51
N ALA A 133 0.56 -6.32 4.18
CA ALA A 133 -0.28 -7.01 5.15
C ALA A 133 0.52 -7.97 6.04
N ALA A 134 1.48 -8.71 5.47
CA ALA A 134 2.33 -9.63 6.21
C ALA A 134 3.29 -8.90 7.17
N ASN A 135 3.95 -7.85 6.70
CA ASN A 135 4.96 -7.11 7.47
C ASN A 135 4.37 -6.06 8.42
N GLY A 136 3.19 -5.50 8.09
CA GLY A 136 2.56 -4.39 8.82
C GLY A 136 3.13 -3.03 8.42
N ALA A 137 2.75 -1.99 9.19
CA ALA A 137 3.04 -0.59 8.85
C ALA A 137 4.47 -0.13 9.16
N GLY A 138 5.27 -0.94 9.84
CA GLY A 138 6.59 -0.53 10.32
C GLY A 138 6.51 0.39 11.54
N ARG A 139 7.67 0.92 11.95
CA ARG A 139 7.80 1.69 13.22
C ARG A 139 7.24 3.12 13.13
N LEU A 140 7.28 3.74 11.95
CA LEU A 140 6.69 5.05 11.70
C LEU A 140 5.21 4.93 11.35
N SER A 141 4.38 4.54 12.34
CA SER A 141 2.96 4.23 12.14
C SER A 141 2.17 4.38 13.43
N LEU A 142 0.86 4.62 13.30
CA LEU A 142 -0.07 4.63 14.42
C LEU A 142 -0.19 3.24 15.08
N ASP A 143 -0.11 2.16 14.29
CA ASP A 143 -0.09 0.78 14.81
C ASP A 143 1.08 0.56 15.78
N SER A 144 2.27 1.12 15.44
CA SER A 144 3.45 1.02 16.30
C SER A 144 3.35 1.87 17.57
N LEU A 145 2.71 3.04 17.51
CA LEU A 145 2.50 3.88 18.68
C LEU A 145 1.54 3.23 19.68
N ARG A 146 0.48 2.60 19.19
CA ARG A 146 -0.50 1.89 20.00
C ARG A 146 0.11 0.68 20.71
N ALA A 147 0.91 -0.11 19.99
CA ALA A 147 1.58 -1.30 20.58
C ALA A 147 2.63 -0.97 21.66
N LYS A 148 3.00 0.29 21.83
CA LYS A 148 3.92 0.74 22.91
C LYS A 148 3.19 1.29 24.14
N GLY A 149 1.89 1.55 24.02
CA GLY A 149 1.06 2.09 25.08
C GLY A 149 0.30 1.01 25.88
N ASP A 150 0.25 -0.20 25.33
CA ASP A 150 -0.26 -1.41 25.97
C ASP A 150 0.88 -2.19 26.64
#